data_785f7fd04f91a5e05bd69b5d2a91493f
#
_entry.id   785f7fd04f91a5e05bd69b5d2a91493f
#
_cell.length_a   1.000
_cell.length_b   1.000
_cell.length_c   1.000
_cell.angle_alpha   90.00
_cell.angle_beta   90.00
_cell.angle_gamma   90.00
#
_symmetry.space_group_name_H-M   'P 1'
#
loop_
_entity.id
_entity.type
_entity.pdbx_description
1 polymer ?
#
loop_
_entity_poly.entity_id
_entity_poly.type
_entity_poly.pdbx_seq_one_letter_code
_entity_poly.pdbx_strand_id
1 'polypeptide(L)'
;PYLDPERLPIGRAVTVPLPFPVTPVRIPYSSALIGYVVRGLAARYPTLAIGEFGRSVLGKPLWYLTLGSGEKCVFYNAAHHANEWITTPLLLTFCEQLCARLGDGGELGGQDIRALLRQVTLVLAPAVDPDGIDLVTGALSRERTDAAHTLAQNYPAIPFPSGWKANICGIDLNLQYPAGWSTCLL
;
A
#
# COMPACT_ATOMS: atom_id res chain seq x y z
N PRO A 1 9.96 24.35 10.84
CA PRO A 1 10.24 24.57 9.42
C PRO A 1 10.00 23.27 8.69
N TYR A 2 8.95 23.24 7.86
CA TYR A 2 8.68 22.12 6.98
C TYR A 2 9.73 22.12 5.87
N LEU A 3 10.46 21.01 5.71
CA LEU A 3 11.35 20.80 4.57
C LEU A 3 10.45 20.48 3.36
N ASP A 4 10.46 21.35 2.37
CA ASP A 4 9.80 21.14 1.09
C ASP A 4 10.50 19.99 0.35
N PRO A 5 9.84 18.84 0.13
CA PRO A 5 10.47 17.68 -0.50
C PRO A 5 10.87 17.92 -1.96
N GLU A 6 10.35 18.95 -2.64
CA GLU A 6 10.72 19.30 -4.02
C GLU A 6 12.02 20.12 -4.11
N ARG A 7 12.56 20.58 -2.99
CA ARG A 7 13.78 21.40 -2.93
C ARG A 7 15.02 20.69 -2.39
N LEU A 8 14.95 19.39 -2.14
CA LEU A 8 16.16 18.64 -1.81
C LEU A 8 17.03 18.50 -3.06
N PRO A 9 18.27 18.98 -3.07
CA PRO A 9 19.15 18.79 -4.21
C PRO A 9 19.32 17.29 -4.44
N ILE A 10 18.99 16.80 -5.65
CA ILE A 10 19.27 15.43 -6.09
C ILE A 10 20.80 15.33 -6.23
N GLY A 11 21.48 15.18 -5.11
CA GLY A 11 22.86 14.76 -5.06
C GLY A 11 22.92 13.29 -5.48
N ARG A 12 23.99 12.89 -6.16
CA ARG A 12 24.29 11.49 -6.49
C ARG A 12 23.93 10.59 -5.32
N ALA A 13 23.10 9.59 -5.57
CA ALA A 13 22.71 8.62 -4.56
C ALA A 13 23.99 7.96 -3.99
N VAL A 14 24.42 8.45 -2.85
CA VAL A 14 25.37 7.74 -2.00
C VAL A 14 24.53 6.68 -1.33
N THR A 15 24.69 5.43 -1.78
CA THR A 15 24.11 4.26 -1.13
C THR A 15 24.81 4.08 0.21
N VAL A 16 24.46 4.89 1.19
CA VAL A 16 24.79 4.60 2.59
C VAL A 16 23.74 3.58 3.03
N PRO A 17 24.14 2.35 3.43
CA PRO A 17 23.21 1.43 4.07
C PRO A 17 22.74 2.10 5.35
N LEU A 18 21.54 2.68 5.33
CA LEU A 18 20.96 3.17 6.57
C LEU A 18 20.64 1.95 7.44
N PRO A 19 21.06 1.92 8.71
CA PRO A 19 20.88 0.75 9.58
C PRO A 19 19.41 0.49 9.93
N PHE A 20 18.50 1.35 9.48
CA PHE A 20 17.08 1.26 9.80
C PHE A 20 16.23 0.90 8.57
N PRO A 21 15.17 0.11 8.75
CA PRO A 21 14.22 -0.17 7.68
C PRO A 21 13.52 1.11 7.20
N VAL A 22 13.16 1.15 5.92
CA VAL A 22 12.35 2.24 5.32
C VAL A 22 10.91 2.15 5.80
N THR A 23 10.44 0.90 5.99
CA THR A 23 9.07 0.60 6.39
C THR A 23 8.93 0.68 7.91
N PRO A 24 8.32 1.73 8.47
CA PRO A 24 8.09 1.80 9.91
C PRO A 24 7.05 0.77 10.33
N VAL A 25 7.24 0.17 11.50
CA VAL A 25 6.30 -0.77 12.11
C VAL A 25 5.73 -0.21 13.41
N ARG A 26 4.57 -0.73 13.86
CA ARG A 26 3.91 -0.35 15.11
C ARG A 26 3.38 1.08 15.14
N ILE A 27 3.08 1.65 13.98
CA ILE A 27 2.37 2.93 13.85
C ILE A 27 1.22 2.78 12.86
N PRO A 28 0.14 3.54 13.03
CA PRO A 28 -0.92 3.60 12.02
C PRO A 28 -0.39 4.16 10.70
N TYR A 29 -0.83 3.58 9.59
CA TYR A 29 -0.47 4.05 8.27
C TYR A 29 -1.53 5.01 7.73
N SER A 30 -1.10 6.18 7.25
CA SER A 30 -1.91 7.05 6.42
C SER A 30 -1.52 6.88 4.95
N SER A 31 -2.38 7.34 4.06
CA SER A 31 -2.09 7.38 2.61
C SER A 31 -0.82 8.18 2.29
N ALA A 32 -0.58 9.27 3.03
CA ALA A 32 0.64 10.07 2.91
C ALA A 32 1.89 9.26 3.30
N LEU A 33 1.84 8.55 4.44
CA LEU A 33 2.95 7.69 4.89
C LEU A 33 3.23 6.57 3.88
N ILE A 34 2.18 5.95 3.30
CA ILE A 34 2.33 4.94 2.25
C ILE A 34 3.14 5.52 1.09
N GLY A 35 2.79 6.71 0.61
CA GLY A 35 3.52 7.38 -0.46
C GLY A 35 5.00 7.67 -0.12
N TYR A 36 5.30 8.05 1.12
CA TYR A 36 6.69 8.22 1.58
C TYR A 36 7.47 6.91 1.61
N VAL A 37 6.86 5.84 2.14
CA VAL A 37 7.50 4.53 2.22
C VAL A 37 7.75 3.96 0.81
N VAL A 38 6.78 4.03 -0.08
CA VAL A 38 6.92 3.55 -1.48
C VAL A 38 8.08 4.24 -2.19
N ARG A 39 8.16 5.56 -2.11
CA ARG A 39 9.28 6.32 -2.70
C ARG A 39 10.62 6.05 -2.00
N GLY A 40 10.60 5.91 -0.69
CA GLY A 40 11.79 5.55 0.09
C GLY A 40 12.33 4.17 -0.27
N LEU A 41 11.47 3.18 -0.48
CA LEU A 41 11.85 1.85 -0.93
C LEU A 41 12.48 1.89 -2.34
N ALA A 42 11.85 2.60 -3.28
CA ALA A 42 12.41 2.76 -4.64
C ALA A 42 13.76 3.48 -4.64
N ALA A 43 13.94 4.48 -3.78
CA ALA A 43 15.22 5.19 -3.64
C ALA A 43 16.32 4.28 -3.05
N ARG A 44 15.98 3.39 -2.12
CA ARG A 44 16.94 2.46 -1.49
C ARG A 44 17.25 1.26 -2.36
N TYR A 45 16.28 0.74 -3.10
CA TYR A 45 16.38 -0.50 -3.85
C TYR A 45 16.16 -0.24 -5.35
N PRO A 46 17.22 0.04 -6.13
CA PRO A 46 17.10 0.40 -7.56
C PRO A 46 16.47 -0.68 -8.45
N THR A 47 16.39 -1.92 -7.95
CA THR A 47 15.72 -3.03 -8.64
C THR A 47 14.19 -3.00 -8.49
N LEU A 48 13.68 -2.15 -7.60
CA LEU A 48 12.26 -1.98 -7.35
C LEU A 48 11.72 -0.85 -8.22
N ALA A 49 10.81 -1.17 -9.13
CA ALA A 49 10.07 -0.15 -9.88
C ALA A 49 8.78 0.22 -9.13
N ILE A 50 8.38 1.49 -9.21
CA ILE A 50 7.13 1.99 -8.64
C ILE A 50 6.34 2.77 -9.68
N GLY A 51 5.02 2.81 -9.51
CA GLY A 51 4.13 3.63 -10.33
C GLY A 51 2.75 3.75 -9.70
N GLU A 52 1.87 4.42 -10.42
CA GLU A 52 0.46 4.58 -10.03
C GLU A 52 -0.41 3.86 -11.06
N PHE A 53 -1.41 3.09 -10.62
CA PHE A 53 -2.38 2.46 -11.51
C PHE A 53 -3.73 3.21 -11.54
N GLY A 54 -3.88 4.28 -10.75
CA GLY A 54 -5.07 5.10 -10.70
C GLY A 54 -5.08 6.08 -9.54
N ARG A 55 -6.25 6.65 -9.31
CA ARG A 55 -6.52 7.57 -8.22
C ARG A 55 -7.74 7.12 -7.42
N SER A 56 -7.72 7.34 -6.11
CA SER A 56 -8.88 7.13 -5.25
C SER A 56 -9.96 8.18 -5.49
N VAL A 57 -11.10 8.05 -4.82
CA VAL A 57 -12.19 9.03 -4.88
C VAL A 57 -11.72 10.44 -4.47
N LEU A 58 -10.83 10.54 -3.49
CA LEU A 58 -10.26 11.82 -3.04
C LEU A 58 -8.98 12.20 -3.79
N GLY A 59 -8.68 11.54 -4.91
CA GLY A 59 -7.54 11.86 -5.78
C GLY A 59 -6.19 11.37 -5.29
N LYS A 60 -6.13 10.51 -4.27
CA LYS A 60 -4.88 9.95 -3.76
C LYS A 60 -4.32 8.91 -4.73
N PRO A 61 -2.99 8.81 -4.86
CA PRO A 61 -2.38 7.84 -5.75
C PRO A 61 -2.62 6.40 -5.29
N LEU A 62 -2.98 5.53 -6.22
CA LEU A 62 -3.03 4.09 -6.04
C LEU A 62 -1.70 3.51 -6.50
N TRP A 63 -0.79 3.29 -5.54
CA TRP A 63 0.57 2.87 -5.81
C TRP A 63 0.66 1.39 -6.19
N TYR A 64 1.60 1.06 -7.08
CA TYR A 64 2.11 -0.29 -7.23
C TYR A 64 3.64 -0.31 -7.16
N LEU A 65 4.18 -1.45 -6.73
CA LEU A 65 5.59 -1.76 -6.73
C LEU A 65 5.80 -3.03 -7.55
N THR A 66 6.87 -3.07 -8.35
CA THR A 66 7.17 -4.23 -9.20
C THR A 66 8.60 -4.69 -8.97
N LEU A 67 8.77 -6.01 -8.77
CA LEU A 67 10.06 -6.65 -8.59
C LEU A 67 10.14 -7.93 -9.44
N GLY A 68 11.28 -8.14 -10.11
CA GLY A 68 11.48 -9.27 -11.02
C GLY A 68 11.15 -8.93 -12.46
N SER A 69 11.41 -9.90 -13.36
CA SER A 69 11.25 -9.74 -14.82
C SER A 69 10.77 -11.01 -15.52
N GLY A 70 10.26 -11.98 -14.75
CA GLY A 70 9.75 -13.22 -15.29
C GLY A 70 8.39 -13.06 -15.95
N GLU A 71 8.03 -14.00 -16.83
CA GLU A 71 6.76 -13.99 -17.55
C GLU A 71 5.54 -14.26 -16.66
N LYS A 72 5.74 -15.01 -15.55
CA LYS A 72 4.67 -15.30 -14.61
C LYS A 72 4.44 -14.10 -13.71
N CYS A 73 3.25 -13.50 -13.76
CA CYS A 73 2.87 -12.41 -12.87
C CYS A 73 2.23 -12.96 -11.59
N VAL A 74 2.73 -12.50 -10.44
CA VAL A 74 2.14 -12.74 -9.12
C VAL A 74 1.72 -11.38 -8.56
N PHE A 75 0.44 -11.23 -8.25
CA PHE A 75 -0.13 -10.01 -7.73
C PHE A 75 -0.57 -10.18 -6.28
N TYR A 76 -0.10 -9.27 -5.41
CA TYR A 76 -0.60 -9.12 -4.05
C TYR A 76 -1.12 -7.71 -3.85
N ASN A 77 -2.23 -7.60 -3.14
CA ASN A 77 -2.75 -6.31 -2.70
C ASN A 77 -2.97 -6.29 -1.18
N ALA A 78 -3.09 -5.09 -0.63
CA ALA A 78 -3.35 -4.85 0.77
C ALA A 78 -4.41 -3.78 0.94
N ALA A 79 -5.02 -3.72 2.13
CA ALA A 79 -6.06 -2.77 2.49
C ALA A 79 -7.13 -2.61 1.41
N HIS A 80 -7.70 -3.73 1.00
CA HIS A 80 -8.91 -3.78 0.17
C HIS A 80 -10.09 -3.19 0.93
N HIS A 81 -10.17 -3.50 2.21
CA HIS A 81 -11.05 -2.85 3.16
C HIS A 81 -10.26 -1.89 4.06
N ALA A 82 -10.84 -0.76 4.36
CA ALA A 82 -10.22 0.30 5.13
C ALA A 82 -9.73 -0.12 6.53
N ASN A 83 -10.55 -0.90 7.24
CA ASN A 83 -10.21 -1.39 8.59
C ASN A 83 -9.10 -2.45 8.62
N GLU A 84 -8.70 -2.97 7.46
CA GLU A 84 -7.61 -3.94 7.31
C GLU A 84 -6.28 -3.25 6.97
N TRP A 85 -6.13 -1.97 7.33
CA TRP A 85 -4.94 -1.15 7.05
C TRP A 85 -3.62 -1.81 7.47
N ILE A 86 -3.65 -2.69 8.49
CA ILE A 86 -2.47 -3.42 8.96
C ILE A 86 -1.82 -4.29 7.88
N THR A 87 -2.56 -4.69 6.85
CA THR A 87 -2.04 -5.46 5.73
C THR A 87 -1.09 -4.64 4.85
N THR A 88 -1.22 -3.30 4.85
CA THR A 88 -0.31 -2.37 4.14
C THR A 88 1.12 -2.44 4.67
N PRO A 89 1.42 -2.17 5.96
CA PRO A 89 2.78 -2.31 6.47
C PRO A 89 3.30 -3.75 6.36
N LEU A 90 2.45 -4.76 6.46
CA LEU A 90 2.84 -6.15 6.25
C LEU A 90 3.39 -6.35 4.83
N LEU A 91 2.66 -5.91 3.80
CA LEU A 91 3.05 -6.05 2.40
C LEU A 91 4.31 -5.23 2.07
N LEU A 92 4.41 -4.00 2.58
CA LEU A 92 5.58 -3.15 2.39
C LEU A 92 6.82 -3.70 3.09
N THR A 93 6.68 -4.24 4.31
CA THR A 93 7.76 -4.91 5.02
C THR A 93 8.23 -6.17 4.29
N PHE A 94 7.30 -6.97 3.77
CA PHE A 94 7.63 -8.11 2.92
C PHE A 94 8.45 -7.68 1.70
N CYS A 95 8.00 -6.63 1.00
CA CYS A 95 8.71 -6.07 -0.14
C CYS A 95 10.14 -5.62 0.23
N GLU A 96 10.29 -4.87 1.32
CA GLU A 96 11.58 -4.39 1.79
C GLU A 96 12.54 -5.55 2.14
N GLN A 97 12.05 -6.55 2.86
CA GLN A 97 12.85 -7.73 3.21
C GLN A 97 13.28 -8.54 1.98
N LEU A 98 12.38 -8.66 0.99
CA LEU A 98 12.71 -9.34 -0.26
C LEU A 98 13.78 -8.59 -1.03
N CYS A 99 13.68 -7.27 -1.15
CA CYS A 99 14.69 -6.43 -1.80
C CYS A 99 16.05 -6.49 -1.08
N ALA A 100 16.06 -6.44 0.24
CA ALA A 100 17.29 -6.56 1.03
C ALA A 100 17.99 -7.90 0.80
N ARG A 101 17.25 -9.00 0.91
CA ARG A 101 17.78 -10.36 0.65
C ARG A 101 18.23 -10.56 -0.79
N LEU A 102 17.55 -9.95 -1.75
CA LEU A 102 17.98 -9.97 -3.16
C LEU A 102 19.36 -9.35 -3.31
N GLY A 103 19.65 -8.25 -2.61
CA GLY A 103 20.97 -7.60 -2.58
C GLY A 103 22.06 -8.52 -2.03
N ASP A 104 21.76 -9.26 -0.97
CA ASP A 104 22.69 -10.13 -0.25
C ASP A 104 22.83 -11.54 -0.86
N GLY A 105 22.14 -11.85 -1.96
CA GLY A 105 22.13 -13.18 -2.57
C GLY A 105 21.38 -14.22 -1.74
N GLY A 106 20.31 -13.79 -1.04
CA GLY A 106 19.57 -14.63 -0.12
C GLY A 106 18.57 -15.58 -0.76
N GLU A 107 17.97 -16.42 0.08
CA GLU A 107 16.99 -17.42 -0.30
C GLU A 107 15.60 -17.11 0.27
N LEU A 108 14.57 -17.55 -0.43
CA LEU A 108 13.19 -17.57 0.01
C LEU A 108 12.65 -19.01 -0.11
N GLY A 109 12.30 -19.63 1.01
CA GLY A 109 11.80 -21.01 1.01
C GLY A 109 12.78 -22.01 0.42
N GLY A 110 14.09 -21.82 0.61
CA GLY A 110 15.14 -22.67 0.07
C GLY A 110 15.44 -22.47 -1.42
N GLN A 111 14.89 -21.42 -2.03
CA GLN A 111 15.16 -21.06 -3.42
C GLN A 111 15.89 -19.72 -3.51
N ASP A 112 16.88 -19.64 -4.41
CA ASP A 112 17.56 -18.38 -4.72
C ASP A 112 16.55 -17.35 -5.23
N ILE A 113 16.45 -16.22 -4.53
CA ILE A 113 15.51 -15.13 -4.85
C ILE A 113 15.77 -14.57 -6.26
N ARG A 114 17.03 -14.48 -6.71
CA ARG A 114 17.38 -14.00 -8.07
C ARG A 114 16.88 -14.96 -9.13
N ALA A 115 17.02 -16.27 -8.89
CA ALA A 115 16.50 -17.29 -9.80
C ALA A 115 14.97 -17.27 -9.86
N LEU A 116 14.31 -17.10 -8.72
CA LEU A 116 12.86 -16.97 -8.65
C LEU A 116 12.37 -15.73 -9.40
N LEU A 117 12.96 -14.57 -9.19
CA LEU A 117 12.55 -13.30 -9.80
C LEU A 117 12.88 -13.19 -11.30
N ARG A 118 13.71 -14.08 -11.84
CA ARG A 118 13.83 -14.26 -13.30
C ARG A 118 12.64 -15.02 -13.91
N GLN A 119 11.91 -15.79 -13.12
CA GLN A 119 10.74 -16.56 -13.59
C GLN A 119 9.43 -15.85 -13.29
N VAL A 120 9.43 -14.98 -12.28
CA VAL A 120 8.23 -14.32 -11.75
C VAL A 120 8.43 -12.80 -11.77
N THR A 121 7.39 -12.07 -12.17
CA THR A 121 7.24 -10.65 -11.89
C THR A 121 6.26 -10.50 -10.74
N LEU A 122 6.74 -9.96 -9.64
CA LEU A 122 5.92 -9.66 -8.47
C LEU A 122 5.38 -8.23 -8.58
N VAL A 123 4.06 -8.08 -8.50
CA VAL A 123 3.36 -6.78 -8.49
C VAL A 123 2.63 -6.64 -7.17
N LEU A 124 2.90 -5.55 -6.44
CA LEU A 124 2.38 -5.29 -5.10
C LEU A 124 1.58 -3.98 -5.11
N ALA A 125 0.32 -4.03 -4.69
CA ALA A 125 -0.53 -2.85 -4.48
C ALA A 125 -0.73 -2.64 -2.96
N PRO A 126 0.02 -1.74 -2.31
CA PRO A 126 0.06 -1.65 -0.85
C PRO A 126 -1.22 -1.07 -0.22
N ALA A 127 -2.07 -0.42 -1.00
CA ALA A 127 -3.35 0.10 -0.55
C ALA A 127 -4.33 0.21 -1.71
N VAL A 128 -5.42 -0.54 -1.66
CA VAL A 128 -6.52 -0.44 -2.63
C VAL A 128 -7.47 0.69 -2.24
N ASP A 129 -7.67 0.91 -0.93
CA ASP A 129 -8.55 1.96 -0.39
C ASP A 129 -7.78 2.95 0.51
N PRO A 130 -6.96 3.85 -0.05
CA PRO A 130 -6.21 4.82 0.75
C PRO A 130 -7.09 5.89 1.42
N ASP A 131 -8.29 6.15 0.93
CA ASP A 131 -9.24 7.09 1.55
C ASP A 131 -9.83 6.50 2.81
N GLY A 132 -10.25 5.24 2.76
CA GLY A 132 -10.76 4.51 3.89
C GLY A 132 -9.69 4.27 4.96
N ILE A 133 -8.45 3.99 4.56
CA ILE A 133 -7.31 3.93 5.49
C ILE A 133 -7.21 5.23 6.29
N ASP A 134 -7.22 6.40 5.63
CA ASP A 134 -7.11 7.69 6.32
C ASP A 134 -8.30 7.97 7.23
N LEU A 135 -9.50 7.49 6.88
CA LEU A 135 -10.66 7.55 7.76
C LEU A 135 -10.43 6.73 9.03
N VAL A 136 -10.08 5.46 8.89
CA VAL A 136 -9.93 4.53 10.02
C VAL A 136 -8.75 4.89 10.92
N THR A 137 -7.67 5.40 10.34
CA THR A 137 -6.46 5.79 11.10
C THR A 137 -6.49 7.22 11.62
N GLY A 138 -7.56 7.97 11.34
CA GLY A 138 -7.73 9.34 11.83
C GLY A 138 -6.93 10.40 11.04
N ALA A 139 -6.42 10.06 9.85
CA ALA A 139 -5.67 10.98 8.98
C ALA A 139 -6.57 11.77 8.02
N LEU A 140 -7.86 11.45 7.96
CA LEU A 140 -8.83 12.17 7.12
C LEU A 140 -9.23 13.51 7.76
N SER A 141 -9.56 14.51 6.93
CA SER A 141 -10.09 15.79 7.45
C SER A 141 -11.41 15.59 8.19
N ARG A 142 -11.67 16.48 9.16
CA ARG A 142 -12.91 16.43 9.96
C ARG A 142 -14.15 16.46 9.08
N GLU A 143 -14.20 17.36 8.11
CA GLU A 143 -15.34 17.49 7.17
C GLU A 143 -15.65 16.16 6.47
N ARG A 144 -14.61 15.47 5.97
CA ARG A 144 -14.77 14.18 5.28
C ARG A 144 -15.14 13.06 6.24
N THR A 145 -14.62 13.09 7.46
CA THR A 145 -14.96 12.15 8.51
C THR A 145 -16.45 12.30 8.92
N ASP A 146 -16.94 13.53 9.07
CA ASP A 146 -18.34 13.82 9.41
C ASP A 146 -19.28 13.35 8.27
N ALA A 147 -18.88 13.52 7.01
CA ALA A 147 -19.65 13.00 5.88
C ALA A 147 -19.72 11.47 5.88
N ALA A 148 -18.60 10.79 6.12
CA ALA A 148 -18.56 9.33 6.23
C ALA A 148 -19.38 8.83 7.46
N HIS A 149 -19.34 9.56 8.58
CA HIS A 149 -20.14 9.25 9.76
C HIS A 149 -21.65 9.29 9.45
N THR A 150 -22.08 10.27 8.64
CA THR A 150 -23.49 10.34 8.21
C THR A 150 -23.92 9.08 7.45
N LEU A 151 -23.06 8.56 6.57
CA LEU A 151 -23.32 7.29 5.88
C LEU A 151 -23.34 6.11 6.85
N ALA A 152 -22.44 6.10 7.84
CA ALA A 152 -22.33 5.03 8.84
C ALA A 152 -23.58 4.90 9.72
N GLN A 153 -24.36 5.97 9.90
CA GLN A 153 -25.61 5.93 10.68
C GLN A 153 -26.64 4.94 10.11
N ASN A 154 -26.55 4.57 8.84
CA ASN A 154 -27.38 3.52 8.24
C ASN A 154 -27.00 2.11 8.71
N TYR A 155 -25.83 1.95 9.36
CA TYR A 155 -25.28 0.67 9.82
C TYR A 155 -24.83 0.76 11.28
N PRO A 156 -25.75 1.02 12.23
CA PRO A 156 -25.40 1.35 13.62
C PRO A 156 -24.71 0.20 14.38
N ALA A 157 -24.80 -1.02 13.89
CA ALA A 157 -24.11 -2.17 14.48
C ALA A 157 -22.61 -2.23 14.14
N ILE A 158 -22.14 -1.42 13.17
CA ILE A 158 -20.74 -1.39 12.75
C ILE A 158 -20.01 -0.26 13.49
N PRO A 159 -18.96 -0.54 14.28
CA PRO A 159 -18.22 0.49 14.99
C PRO A 159 -17.60 1.51 14.02
N PHE A 160 -17.83 2.79 14.23
CA PHE A 160 -17.27 3.86 13.41
C PHE A 160 -16.15 4.61 14.16
N PRO A 161 -15.02 4.92 13.49
CA PRO A 161 -14.64 4.51 12.13
C PRO A 161 -13.97 3.13 12.06
N SER A 162 -13.67 2.47 13.18
CA SER A 162 -12.83 1.27 13.28
C SER A 162 -13.34 0.06 12.50
N GLY A 163 -14.65 -0.04 12.28
CA GLY A 163 -15.29 -1.10 11.51
C GLY A 163 -15.53 -0.75 10.03
N TRP A 164 -15.15 0.44 9.58
CA TRP A 164 -15.41 0.90 8.22
C TRP A 164 -14.63 0.06 7.20
N LYS A 165 -15.34 -0.63 6.29
CA LYS A 165 -14.75 -1.48 5.25
C LYS A 165 -14.76 -0.83 3.88
N ALA A 166 -15.78 -0.03 3.60
CA ALA A 166 -16.03 0.57 2.30
C ALA A 166 -15.02 1.65 1.92
N ASN A 167 -15.04 2.07 0.66
CA ASN A 167 -14.40 3.31 0.25
C ASN A 167 -15.14 4.52 0.85
N ILE A 168 -14.63 5.73 0.60
CA ILE A 168 -15.20 6.93 1.22
C ILE A 168 -16.63 7.24 0.77
N CYS A 169 -17.13 6.62 -0.30
CA CYS A 169 -18.52 6.71 -0.76
C CYS A 169 -19.43 5.63 -0.17
N GLY A 170 -18.95 4.79 0.74
CA GLY A 170 -19.71 3.70 1.33
C GLY A 170 -19.82 2.45 0.44
N ILE A 171 -18.99 2.32 -0.59
CA ILE A 171 -18.98 1.19 -1.52
C ILE A 171 -17.93 0.17 -1.09
N ASP A 172 -18.35 -1.07 -0.82
CA ASP A 172 -17.43 -2.19 -0.60
C ASP A 172 -16.77 -2.59 -1.92
N LEU A 173 -15.47 -2.30 -2.05
CA LEU A 173 -14.71 -2.53 -3.28
C LEU A 173 -14.57 -4.03 -3.60
N ASN A 174 -14.58 -4.90 -2.60
CA ASN A 174 -14.46 -6.34 -2.79
C ASN A 174 -15.70 -6.94 -3.45
N LEU A 175 -16.83 -6.27 -3.40
CA LEU A 175 -18.08 -6.69 -4.03
C LEU A 175 -18.29 -6.11 -5.43
N GLN A 176 -17.32 -5.35 -5.98
CA GLN A 176 -17.47 -4.68 -7.27
C GLN A 176 -16.77 -5.39 -8.44
N TYR A 177 -16.24 -6.58 -8.22
CA TYR A 177 -15.63 -7.37 -9.30
C TYR A 177 -16.69 -8.05 -10.15
N PRO A 178 -16.51 -8.14 -11.49
CA PRO A 178 -17.51 -8.74 -12.39
C PRO A 178 -17.68 -10.24 -12.18
N ALA A 179 -16.65 -10.94 -11.71
CA ALA A 179 -16.71 -12.38 -11.45
C ALA A 179 -17.66 -12.69 -10.28
N GLY A 180 -18.77 -13.34 -10.58
CA GLY A 180 -19.78 -13.71 -9.59
C GLY A 180 -20.63 -12.55 -9.06
N TRP A 181 -20.52 -11.35 -9.64
CA TRP A 181 -21.23 -10.16 -9.15
C TRP A 181 -22.74 -10.34 -9.05
N SER A 182 -23.35 -10.99 -10.05
CA SER A 182 -24.80 -11.27 -10.07
C SER A 182 -25.28 -12.23 -8.98
N THR A 183 -24.37 -13.01 -8.37
CA THR A 183 -24.68 -13.94 -7.28
C THR A 183 -24.40 -13.37 -5.89
N CYS A 184 -23.70 -12.26 -5.80
CA CYS A 184 -23.39 -11.58 -4.53
C CYS A 184 -24.53 -10.69 -4.03
N LEU A 185 -25.59 -10.49 -4.81
CA LEU A 185 -26.75 -9.65 -4.49
C LEU A 185 -27.91 -10.43 -3.84
N LEU A 186 -27.70 -11.68 -3.48
CA LEU A 186 -28.63 -12.53 -2.73
C LEU A 186 -28.16 -12.63 -1.29
#